data_25fed2511031dd6b3e97ea8e54003e28
#
_entry.id   25fed2511031dd6b3e97ea8e54003e28
#
_cell.length_a   1.000
_cell.length_b   1.000
_cell.length_c   1.000
_cell.angle_alpha   90.00
_cell.angle_beta   90.00
_cell.angle_gamma   90.00
#
_symmetry.space_group_name_H-M   'P 1'
#
loop_
_entity.id
_entity.type
_entity.pdbx_description
1 polymer ?
#
loop_
_entity_poly.entity_id
_entity_poly.type
_entity_poly.pdbx_seq_one_letter_code
_entity_poly.pdbx_strand_id
1 'polypeptide(L)'
;SGLSVQGVLEVENPLDQSQGLLRPSLLPGLLGALRYNRERQAGALCLFEIGSVFRHPGPTDSGPRALAQVVEREQLGLAAVGDGADATYAVRTWQVLARALRIEGGSLGQAVPGHQGLGTPDIVNWDALHPSRRAVVSLGSGPIGALGEVAPEVAGRYGLDGRVAVLLVDLELLLKGQRRAWDARSVSRYPAADVDLAFNVADEVATGEVAATISTVAGSLLESLALFDIWRDASLGEGRRSLAFRLRLRSAERTLTDEEVAHVRQRVVASVSAAHGATLRGG
;
A
#
# COMPACT_ATOMS: atom_id res chain seq x y z
N SER A 1 11.69 -1.00 25.51
CA SER A 1 11.22 -2.12 24.66
C SER A 1 9.77 -2.41 25.01
N GLY A 2 8.86 -2.07 24.15
CA GLY A 2 7.42 -2.18 24.38
C GLY A 2 6.65 -2.73 23.20
N LEU A 3 7.34 -3.45 22.30
CA LEU A 3 6.72 -4.24 21.25
C LEU A 3 6.93 -5.70 21.64
N SER A 4 6.03 -6.29 22.43
CA SER A 4 6.03 -7.73 22.67
C SER A 4 5.60 -8.41 21.38
N VAL A 5 6.54 -8.88 20.60
CA VAL A 5 6.27 -9.78 19.46
C VAL A 5 6.39 -11.19 19.99
N GLN A 6 5.32 -11.95 19.97
CA GLN A 6 5.39 -13.40 20.25
C GLN A 6 6.37 -14.02 19.25
N GLY A 7 7.29 -14.86 19.75
CA GLY A 7 8.26 -15.55 18.89
C GLY A 7 9.55 -14.78 18.60
N VAL A 8 9.94 -13.83 19.42
CA VAL A 8 11.27 -13.18 19.33
C VAL A 8 12.34 -14.17 19.79
N LEU A 9 13.41 -14.28 19.03
CA LEU A 9 14.55 -15.12 19.32
C LEU A 9 15.64 -14.33 20.07
N GLU A 10 16.14 -14.87 21.16
CA GLU A 10 17.24 -14.32 21.93
C GLU A 10 18.58 -14.92 21.50
N VAL A 11 19.61 -14.09 21.45
CA VAL A 11 20.99 -14.51 21.21
C VAL A 11 21.61 -14.88 22.56
N GLU A 12 22.11 -16.12 22.72
CA GLU A 12 22.68 -16.61 23.99
C GLU A 12 23.84 -15.75 24.52
N ASN A 13 24.72 -15.27 23.64
CA ASN A 13 25.90 -14.48 24.00
C ASN A 13 26.01 -13.24 23.12
N PRO A 14 25.15 -12.22 23.31
CA PRO A 14 25.22 -11.00 22.50
C PRO A 14 26.47 -10.20 22.84
N LEU A 15 27.14 -9.66 21.81
CA LEU A 15 28.28 -8.75 21.99
C LEU A 15 27.84 -7.44 22.67
N ASP A 16 26.61 -7.03 22.47
CA ASP A 16 25.96 -5.89 23.10
C ASP A 16 24.59 -6.34 23.60
N GLN A 17 24.30 -6.13 24.89
CA GLN A 17 23.02 -6.47 25.48
C GLN A 17 21.81 -5.76 24.84
N SER A 18 22.04 -4.60 24.21
CA SER A 18 21.01 -3.88 23.45
C SER A 18 20.65 -4.57 22.13
N GLN A 19 21.48 -5.52 21.66
CA GLN A 19 21.32 -6.28 20.41
C GLN A 19 21.10 -7.78 20.66
N GLY A 20 20.68 -8.16 21.86
CA GLY A 20 20.46 -9.55 22.27
C GLY A 20 19.24 -10.23 21.62
N LEU A 21 18.51 -9.56 20.72
CA LEU A 21 17.32 -10.09 20.06
C LEU A 21 17.51 -10.12 18.54
N LEU A 22 17.19 -11.25 17.92
CA LEU A 22 17.05 -11.31 16.47
C LEU A 22 15.81 -10.52 16.05
N ARG A 23 15.99 -9.63 15.09
CA ARG A 23 14.91 -8.70 14.65
C ARG A 23 13.78 -9.44 13.93
N PRO A 24 12.53 -9.32 14.37
CA PRO A 24 11.38 -9.92 13.68
C PRO A 24 10.86 -9.05 12.53
N SER A 25 11.34 -7.81 12.41
CA SER A 25 10.97 -6.83 11.39
C SER A 25 12.06 -5.77 11.22
N LEU A 26 12.15 -5.16 10.06
CA LEU A 26 13.04 -4.02 9.80
C LEU A 26 12.53 -2.70 10.41
N LEU A 27 11.25 -2.63 10.78
CA LEU A 27 10.62 -1.38 11.25
C LEU A 27 11.37 -0.72 12.43
N PRO A 28 11.74 -1.42 13.52
CA PRO A 28 12.46 -0.81 14.63
C PRO A 28 13.78 -0.16 14.23
N GLY A 29 14.56 -0.84 13.36
CA GLY A 29 15.82 -0.32 12.84
C GLY A 29 15.62 0.94 11.99
N LEU A 30 14.64 0.91 11.10
CA LEU A 30 14.31 2.06 10.25
C LEU A 30 13.84 3.28 11.08
N LEU A 31 12.98 3.07 12.11
CA LEU A 31 12.56 4.15 13.01
C LEU A 31 13.73 4.73 13.81
N GLY A 32 14.64 3.87 14.29
CA GLY A 32 15.87 4.31 14.95
C GLY A 32 16.78 5.12 14.03
N ALA A 33 16.93 4.69 12.77
CA ALA A 33 17.72 5.39 11.78
C ALA A 33 17.07 6.74 11.37
N LEU A 34 15.76 6.79 11.23
CA LEU A 34 15.02 8.05 10.99
C LEU A 34 15.25 9.04 12.14
N ARG A 35 15.09 8.59 13.40
CA ARG A 35 15.36 9.41 14.58
C ARG A 35 16.80 9.96 14.53
N TYR A 36 17.79 9.09 14.36
CA TYR A 36 19.21 9.50 14.33
C TYR A 36 19.50 10.58 13.28
N ASN A 37 18.89 10.44 12.09
CA ASN A 37 19.07 11.39 11.01
C ASN A 37 18.28 12.70 11.25
N ARG A 38 17.06 12.60 11.79
CA ARG A 38 16.23 13.79 12.13
C ARG A 38 16.92 14.68 13.15
N GLU A 39 17.56 14.12 14.15
CA GLU A 39 18.32 14.87 15.16
C GLU A 39 19.48 15.66 14.54
N ARG A 40 19.94 15.28 13.34
CA ARG A 40 21.12 15.89 12.66
C ARG A 40 20.78 16.68 11.41
N GLN A 41 19.64 16.47 10.83
CA GLN A 41 19.21 17.12 9.59
C GLN A 41 17.77 17.61 9.73
N ALA A 42 17.55 18.89 9.42
CA ALA A 42 16.20 19.42 9.26
C ALA A 42 15.68 19.00 7.86
N GLY A 43 14.54 18.33 7.78
CA GLY A 43 13.89 18.07 6.49
C GLY A 43 13.19 16.71 6.39
N ALA A 44 12.65 16.45 5.22
CA ALA A 44 12.02 15.19 4.88
C ALA A 44 13.09 14.11 4.64
N LEU A 45 12.86 12.92 5.17
CA LEU A 45 13.74 11.76 5.03
C LEU A 45 12.94 10.56 4.56
N CYS A 46 13.53 9.79 3.66
CA CYS A 46 13.03 8.48 3.25
C CYS A 46 14.20 7.50 3.27
N LEU A 47 14.07 6.45 4.06
CA LEU A 47 15.07 5.40 4.20
C LEU A 47 14.46 4.07 3.77
N PHE A 48 15.27 3.21 3.18
CA PHE A 48 14.89 1.82 2.91
C PHE A 48 16.00 0.87 3.32
N GLU A 49 15.64 -0.34 3.62
CA GLU A 49 16.55 -1.44 3.96
C GLU A 49 16.04 -2.73 3.34
N ILE A 50 16.95 -3.56 2.87
CA ILE A 50 16.73 -4.97 2.57
C ILE A 50 17.56 -5.77 3.56
N GLY A 51 16.93 -6.70 4.27
CA GLY A 51 17.65 -7.49 5.26
C GLY A 51 16.83 -8.64 5.84
N SER A 52 17.54 -9.55 6.49
CA SER A 52 16.96 -10.72 7.13
C SER A 52 16.18 -10.34 8.39
N VAL A 53 15.02 -10.96 8.54
CA VAL A 53 14.17 -10.95 9.72
C VAL A 53 13.93 -12.39 10.17
N PHE A 54 13.76 -12.57 11.48
CA PHE A 54 13.77 -13.90 12.09
C PHE A 54 12.54 -14.10 12.96
N ARG A 55 11.95 -15.31 12.91
CA ARG A 55 10.82 -15.70 13.74
C ARG A 55 10.90 -17.13 14.18
N HIS A 56 10.31 -17.38 15.33
CA HIS A 56 9.99 -18.72 15.79
C HIS A 56 8.53 -19.04 15.38
N PRO A 57 8.24 -20.18 14.75
CA PRO A 57 6.90 -20.51 14.23
C PRO A 57 5.84 -20.80 15.32
N GLY A 58 6.14 -20.59 16.59
CA GLY A 58 5.21 -20.79 17.71
C GLY A 58 5.63 -21.92 18.65
N PRO A 59 4.91 -22.12 19.78
CA PRO A 59 5.28 -23.06 20.83
C PRO A 59 4.87 -24.49 20.45
N THR A 60 5.60 -25.15 19.58
CA THR A 60 5.33 -26.56 19.29
C THR A 60 6.34 -27.53 19.91
N ASP A 61 7.51 -27.08 20.36
CA ASP A 61 8.44 -27.92 21.10
C ASP A 61 9.52 -27.13 21.85
N SER A 62 9.63 -27.32 23.15
CA SER A 62 10.69 -26.78 24.01
C SER A 62 11.88 -27.74 24.04
N GLY A 63 12.60 -27.93 22.96
CA GLY A 63 13.74 -28.81 22.90
C GLY A 63 14.81 -28.37 21.92
N PRO A 64 15.96 -29.07 21.83
CA PRO A 64 17.03 -28.74 20.87
C PRO A 64 16.56 -28.72 19.40
N ARG A 65 15.42 -29.33 19.09
CA ARG A 65 14.74 -29.24 17.78
C ARG A 65 14.03 -27.89 17.52
N ALA A 66 13.77 -27.08 18.55
CA ALA A 66 13.14 -25.77 18.40
C ALA A 66 13.99 -24.81 17.56
N LEU A 67 15.33 -24.89 17.64
CA LEU A 67 16.24 -24.11 16.80
C LEU A 67 16.18 -24.50 15.32
N ALA A 68 15.75 -25.73 15.01
CA ALA A 68 15.57 -26.18 13.62
C ALA A 68 14.33 -25.57 12.95
N GLN A 69 13.52 -24.81 13.68
CA GLN A 69 12.28 -24.19 13.19
C GLN A 69 12.38 -22.67 13.04
N VAL A 70 13.57 -22.08 13.22
CA VAL A 70 13.77 -20.66 12.97
C VAL A 70 13.49 -20.36 11.51
N VAL A 71 12.53 -19.48 11.26
CA VAL A 71 12.22 -19.00 9.92
C VAL A 71 12.97 -17.69 9.68
N GLU A 72 13.94 -17.73 8.78
CA GLU A 72 14.61 -16.56 8.24
C GLU A 72 13.93 -16.14 6.95
N ARG A 73 13.66 -14.83 6.80
CA ARG A 73 13.09 -14.27 5.58
C ARG A 73 13.75 -12.94 5.26
N GLU A 74 13.90 -12.64 3.99
CA GLU A 74 14.30 -11.31 3.56
C GLU A 74 13.09 -10.38 3.48
N GLN A 75 13.21 -9.22 4.10
CA GLN A 75 12.21 -8.16 4.09
C GLN A 75 12.77 -6.93 3.36
N LEU A 76 11.95 -6.30 2.53
CA LEU A 76 12.14 -4.93 2.09
C LEU A 76 11.31 -4.03 3.00
N GLY A 77 11.99 -3.13 3.70
CA GLY A 77 11.37 -2.11 4.53
C GLY A 77 11.67 -0.72 4.00
N LEU A 78 10.68 0.17 4.07
CA LEU A 78 10.82 1.59 3.79
C LEU A 78 10.11 2.37 4.88
N ALA A 79 10.73 3.46 5.35
CA ALA A 79 10.11 4.41 6.25
C ALA A 79 10.46 5.85 5.85
N ALA A 80 9.46 6.74 5.91
CA ALA A 80 9.63 8.14 5.56
C ALA A 80 8.99 9.05 6.62
N VAL A 81 9.61 10.22 6.83
CA VAL A 81 9.17 11.25 7.77
C VAL A 81 9.36 12.64 7.15
N GLY A 82 8.50 13.58 7.52
CA GLY A 82 8.49 14.95 6.99
C GLY A 82 7.19 15.27 6.27
N ASP A 83 7.15 16.42 5.58
CA ASP A 83 5.95 16.88 4.89
C ASP A 83 5.50 15.86 3.83
N GLY A 84 4.23 15.47 3.91
CA GLY A 84 3.63 14.52 2.99
C GLY A 84 3.98 13.06 3.25
N ALA A 85 4.71 12.72 4.32
CA ALA A 85 5.02 11.33 4.71
C ALA A 85 3.82 10.67 5.41
N ASP A 86 2.76 10.43 4.68
CA ASP A 86 1.48 9.86 5.13
C ASP A 86 1.19 8.50 4.47
N ALA A 87 0.00 7.94 4.74
CA ALA A 87 -0.44 6.70 4.12
C ALA A 87 -0.46 6.77 2.60
N THR A 88 -0.76 7.95 2.02
CA THR A 88 -0.76 8.15 0.57
C THR A 88 0.66 8.05 0.00
N TYR A 89 1.65 8.55 0.73
CA TYR A 89 3.06 8.37 0.37
C TYR A 89 3.43 6.89 0.30
N ALA A 90 3.04 6.10 1.31
CA ALA A 90 3.30 4.66 1.34
C ALA A 90 2.63 3.94 0.16
N VAL A 91 1.38 4.29 -0.18
CA VAL A 91 0.67 3.76 -1.35
C VAL A 91 1.38 4.12 -2.65
N ARG A 92 1.79 5.37 -2.84
CA ARG A 92 2.54 5.80 -4.04
C ARG A 92 3.88 5.07 -4.17
N THR A 93 4.58 4.88 -3.05
CA THR A 93 5.84 4.12 -3.03
C THR A 93 5.63 2.68 -3.47
N TRP A 94 4.58 2.02 -2.96
CA TRP A 94 4.21 0.68 -3.43
C TRP A 94 3.91 0.67 -4.92
N GLN A 95 3.14 1.63 -5.42
CA GLN A 95 2.79 1.72 -6.84
C GLN A 95 4.03 1.91 -7.73
N VAL A 96 4.99 2.74 -7.30
CA VAL A 96 6.26 2.93 -8.01
C VAL A 96 7.07 1.64 -8.02
N LEU A 97 7.19 0.97 -6.86
CA LEU A 97 7.90 -0.31 -6.75
C LEU A 97 7.26 -1.39 -7.62
N ALA A 98 5.94 -1.59 -7.49
CA ALA A 98 5.20 -2.58 -8.27
C ALA A 98 5.32 -2.32 -9.78
N ARG A 99 5.24 -1.05 -10.21
CA ARG A 99 5.44 -0.67 -11.62
C ARG A 99 6.87 -0.96 -12.08
N ALA A 100 7.88 -0.57 -11.30
CA ALA A 100 9.29 -0.77 -11.64
C ALA A 100 9.64 -2.27 -11.77
N LEU A 101 9.10 -3.10 -10.88
CA LEU A 101 9.24 -4.54 -10.90
C LEU A 101 8.25 -5.22 -11.86
N ARG A 102 7.33 -4.47 -12.46
CA ARG A 102 6.27 -4.96 -13.36
C ARG A 102 5.40 -6.05 -12.73
N ILE A 103 5.11 -5.91 -11.47
CA ILE A 103 4.28 -6.84 -10.71
C ILE A 103 2.85 -6.82 -11.26
N GLU A 104 2.29 -7.98 -11.51
CA GLU A 104 0.88 -8.17 -11.87
C GLU A 104 0.07 -8.63 -10.66
N GLY A 105 -1.22 -8.24 -10.63
CA GLY A 105 -2.16 -8.68 -9.60
C GLY A 105 -1.89 -8.13 -8.20
N GLY A 106 -1.09 -7.06 -8.09
CA GLY A 106 -0.89 -6.36 -6.84
C GLY A 106 -2.14 -5.61 -6.41
N SER A 107 -2.63 -5.86 -5.19
CA SER A 107 -3.80 -5.21 -4.61
C SER A 107 -3.53 -4.71 -3.20
N LEU A 108 -4.31 -3.70 -2.79
CA LEU A 108 -4.32 -3.19 -1.42
C LEU A 108 -5.67 -3.51 -0.80
N GLY A 109 -5.64 -4.25 0.30
CA GLY A 109 -6.83 -4.63 1.07
C GLY A 109 -6.89 -3.94 2.42
N GLN A 110 -8.10 -3.86 3.00
CA GLN A 110 -8.25 -3.39 4.37
C GLN A 110 -7.58 -4.36 5.34
N ALA A 111 -6.81 -3.82 6.28
CA ALA A 111 -6.30 -4.59 7.40
C ALA A 111 -7.43 -4.77 8.43
N VAL A 112 -7.98 -5.96 8.54
CA VAL A 112 -9.03 -6.27 9.53
C VAL A 112 -8.37 -6.46 10.89
N PRO A 113 -8.74 -5.68 11.93
CA PRO A 113 -8.26 -5.86 13.29
C PRO A 113 -8.58 -7.26 13.80
N GLY A 114 -7.60 -7.94 14.42
CA GLY A 114 -7.80 -9.24 15.05
C GLY A 114 -7.61 -10.47 14.16
N HIS A 115 -7.42 -10.33 12.85
CA HIS A 115 -7.02 -11.43 11.99
C HIS A 115 -5.52 -11.69 12.09
N GLN A 116 -5.10 -12.31 13.19
CA GLN A 116 -3.81 -13.03 13.28
C GLN A 116 -3.90 -14.42 12.62
N GLY A 117 -4.90 -14.65 11.77
CA GLY A 117 -5.19 -15.93 11.13
C GLY A 117 -5.06 -15.85 9.61
N LEU A 118 -4.42 -16.87 9.03
CA LEU A 118 -4.42 -17.27 7.61
C LEU A 118 -4.47 -16.10 6.61
N GLY A 119 -3.32 -15.48 6.38
CA GLY A 119 -3.16 -14.53 5.28
C GLY A 119 -2.58 -13.16 5.60
N THR A 120 -2.35 -12.80 6.88
CA THR A 120 -1.51 -11.62 7.17
C THR A 120 -0.05 -12.05 7.22
N PRO A 121 0.86 -11.34 6.55
CA PRO A 121 2.27 -11.69 6.65
C PRO A 121 2.72 -11.58 8.10
N ASP A 122 3.25 -12.67 8.66
CA ASP A 122 3.79 -12.69 10.01
C ASP A 122 4.96 -11.71 10.23
N ILE A 123 5.46 -11.12 9.15
CA ILE A 123 6.54 -10.14 9.15
C ILE A 123 6.12 -8.72 9.57
N VAL A 124 4.82 -8.49 9.81
CA VAL A 124 4.29 -7.17 10.17
C VAL A 124 3.68 -7.21 11.56
N ASN A 125 4.20 -6.38 12.45
CA ASN A 125 3.51 -6.08 13.70
C ASN A 125 2.41 -5.02 13.45
N TRP A 126 1.17 -5.48 13.38
CA TRP A 126 0.02 -4.65 13.09
C TRP A 126 -0.26 -3.58 14.14
N ASP A 127 0.12 -3.80 15.40
CA ASP A 127 -0.04 -2.83 16.48
C ASP A 127 0.94 -1.65 16.35
N ALA A 128 1.99 -1.82 15.54
CA ALA A 128 2.90 -0.73 15.23
C ALA A 128 2.36 0.22 14.15
N LEU A 129 1.29 -0.16 13.46
CA LEU A 129 0.67 0.64 12.40
C LEU A 129 -0.62 1.30 12.88
N HIS A 130 -0.90 2.48 12.32
CA HIS A 130 -2.12 3.24 12.61
C HIS A 130 -3.38 2.42 12.26
N PRO A 131 -4.38 2.30 13.15
CA PRO A 131 -5.49 1.36 13.00
C PRO A 131 -6.36 1.59 11.75
N SER A 132 -6.50 2.84 11.30
CA SER A 132 -7.32 3.21 10.14
C SER A 132 -6.53 3.69 8.91
N ARG A 133 -5.21 3.87 9.02
CA ARG A 133 -4.35 4.34 7.92
C ARG A 133 -3.29 3.31 7.59
N ARG A 134 -3.73 2.08 7.38
CA ARG A 134 -2.91 0.93 7.01
C ARG A 134 -3.63 0.04 6.03
N ALA A 135 -2.88 -0.68 5.21
CA ALA A 135 -3.42 -1.65 4.26
C ALA A 135 -2.51 -2.88 4.17
N VAL A 136 -3.12 -4.01 3.84
CA VAL A 136 -2.43 -5.23 3.44
C VAL A 136 -2.00 -5.10 1.99
N VAL A 137 -0.77 -5.42 1.70
CA VAL A 137 -0.26 -5.58 0.33
C VAL A 137 -0.38 -7.05 -0.05
N SER A 138 -1.11 -7.34 -1.12
CA SER A 138 -1.32 -8.71 -1.61
C SER A 138 -0.88 -8.86 -3.06
N LEU A 139 -0.39 -10.05 -3.40
CA LEU A 139 -0.16 -10.51 -4.77
C LEU A 139 -0.98 -11.78 -4.99
N GLY A 140 -1.60 -11.93 -6.14
CA GLY A 140 -2.47 -13.03 -6.59
C GLY A 140 -2.82 -14.14 -5.59
N SER A 141 -1.84 -14.79 -5.00
CA SER A 141 -1.98 -15.91 -4.07
C SER A 141 -2.12 -15.52 -2.60
N GLY A 142 -1.95 -14.26 -2.24
CA GLY A 142 -2.08 -13.86 -0.83
C GLY A 142 -1.30 -12.62 -0.41
N PRO A 143 -1.35 -12.30 0.88
CA PRO A 143 -0.68 -11.15 1.44
C PRO A 143 0.84 -11.35 1.47
N ILE A 144 1.54 -10.28 1.12
CA ILE A 144 3.01 -10.25 1.10
C ILE A 144 3.59 -9.18 2.03
N GLY A 145 2.76 -8.30 2.58
CA GLY A 145 3.25 -7.19 3.40
C GLY A 145 2.16 -6.23 3.84
N ALA A 146 2.59 -5.11 4.37
CA ALA A 146 1.74 -4.02 4.79
C ALA A 146 2.36 -2.66 4.46
N LEU A 147 1.49 -1.67 4.33
CA LEU A 147 1.86 -0.27 4.21
C LEU A 147 0.89 0.63 5.00
N GLY A 148 1.31 1.85 5.23
CA GLY A 148 0.47 2.84 5.88
C GLY A 148 1.28 3.83 6.72
N GLU A 149 0.71 4.24 7.85
CA GLU A 149 1.36 5.09 8.82
C GLU A 149 1.72 4.28 10.07
N VAL A 150 2.83 4.62 10.69
CA VAL A 150 3.18 4.14 12.03
C VAL A 150 2.18 4.72 13.04
N ALA A 151 1.80 3.92 14.05
CA ALA A 151 0.95 4.39 15.13
C ALA A 151 1.62 5.57 15.86
N PRO A 152 0.89 6.66 16.17
CA PRO A 152 1.47 7.85 16.81
C PRO A 152 2.23 7.56 18.10
N GLU A 153 1.72 6.62 18.90
CA GLU A 153 2.37 6.22 20.15
C GLU A 153 3.72 5.53 19.90
N VAL A 154 3.81 4.75 18.80
CA VAL A 154 5.07 4.10 18.40
C VAL A 154 6.04 5.12 17.86
N ALA A 155 5.61 6.02 16.97
CA ALA A 155 6.44 7.10 16.45
C ALA A 155 6.99 7.98 17.58
N GLY A 156 6.13 8.36 18.54
CA GLY A 156 6.50 9.15 19.72
C GLY A 156 7.57 8.49 20.59
N ARG A 157 7.56 7.16 20.76
CA ARG A 157 8.63 6.43 21.51
C ARG A 157 10.00 6.55 20.84
N TYR A 158 10.02 6.76 19.51
CA TYR A 158 11.25 7.02 18.76
C TYR A 158 11.57 8.53 18.66
N GLY A 159 10.79 9.42 19.30
CA GLY A 159 10.98 10.86 19.18
C GLY A 159 10.74 11.39 17.76
N LEU A 160 9.89 10.73 17.01
CA LEU A 160 9.50 11.15 15.67
C LEU A 160 8.18 11.90 15.74
N ASP A 161 8.24 13.21 15.53
CA ASP A 161 7.06 14.07 15.48
C ASP A 161 6.39 14.00 14.11
N GLY A 162 5.05 14.01 14.11
CA GLY A 162 4.24 13.97 12.90
C GLY A 162 3.98 12.56 12.38
N ARG A 163 3.63 12.48 11.09
CA ARG A 163 3.33 11.19 10.45
C ARG A 163 4.59 10.52 9.96
N VAL A 164 4.58 9.20 10.05
CA VAL A 164 5.67 8.35 9.52
C VAL A 164 5.05 7.34 8.57
N ALA A 165 5.33 7.48 7.28
CA ALA A 165 4.90 6.52 6.26
C ALA A 165 5.79 5.28 6.32
N VAL A 166 5.21 4.10 6.09
CA VAL A 166 5.94 2.83 6.10
C VAL A 166 5.41 1.86 5.04
N LEU A 167 6.33 1.09 4.47
CA LEU A 167 6.06 -0.07 3.61
C LEU A 167 6.97 -1.21 4.07
N LEU A 168 6.40 -2.37 4.35
CA LEU A 168 7.11 -3.58 4.74
C LEU A 168 6.59 -4.74 3.89
N VAL A 169 7.44 -5.38 3.12
CA VAL A 169 7.08 -6.51 2.27
C VAL A 169 8.09 -7.65 2.37
N ASP A 170 7.60 -8.88 2.33
CA ASP A 170 8.42 -10.07 2.16
C ASP A 170 9.02 -10.06 0.76
N LEU A 171 10.35 -9.98 0.69
CA LEU A 171 11.05 -9.84 -0.58
C LEU A 171 10.96 -11.11 -1.42
N GLU A 172 11.00 -12.27 -0.79
CA GLU A 172 10.91 -13.55 -1.50
C GLU A 172 9.54 -13.71 -2.16
N LEU A 173 8.45 -13.40 -1.43
CA LEU A 173 7.09 -13.45 -1.97
C LEU A 173 6.90 -12.39 -3.07
N LEU A 174 7.46 -11.18 -2.90
CA LEU A 174 7.44 -10.13 -3.90
C LEU A 174 8.13 -10.59 -5.20
N LEU A 175 9.29 -11.24 -5.09
CA LEU A 175 10.06 -11.70 -6.24
C LEU A 175 9.46 -12.92 -6.94
N LYS A 176 8.66 -13.72 -6.24
CA LYS A 176 7.87 -14.84 -6.80
C LYS A 176 6.61 -14.38 -7.54
N GLY A 177 6.19 -13.12 -7.35
CA GLY A 177 5.04 -12.55 -8.03
C GLY A 177 5.15 -12.60 -9.55
N GLN A 178 4.02 -12.79 -10.22
CA GLN A 178 3.97 -12.73 -11.68
C GLN A 178 4.39 -11.36 -12.18
N ARG A 179 5.22 -11.33 -13.21
CA ARG A 179 5.70 -10.09 -13.81
C ARG A 179 5.16 -9.97 -15.23
N ARG A 180 4.66 -8.79 -15.55
CA ARG A 180 4.27 -8.47 -16.91
C ARG A 180 5.49 -8.57 -17.85
N ALA A 181 5.35 -9.28 -18.97
CA ALA A 181 6.37 -9.29 -20.00
C ALA A 181 6.67 -7.86 -20.49
N TRP A 182 7.88 -7.65 -21.01
CA TRP A 182 8.17 -6.42 -21.74
C TRP A 182 7.32 -6.40 -23.01
N ASP A 183 6.28 -5.57 -22.98
CA ASP A 183 5.52 -5.26 -24.17
C ASP A 183 5.98 -3.87 -24.62
N ALA A 184 6.67 -3.81 -25.75
CA ALA A 184 7.06 -2.56 -26.36
C ALA A 184 5.77 -1.90 -26.87
N ARG A 185 5.08 -1.15 -26.00
CA ARG A 185 3.93 -0.37 -26.44
C ARG A 185 4.41 0.63 -27.47
N SER A 186 3.94 0.48 -28.69
CA SER A 186 4.07 1.52 -29.70
C SER A 186 3.53 2.83 -29.12
N VAL A 187 4.36 3.87 -29.14
CA VAL A 187 3.89 5.20 -28.76
C VAL A 187 2.80 5.59 -29.75
N SER A 188 1.57 5.67 -29.28
CA SER A 188 0.46 6.07 -30.14
C SER A 188 0.71 7.46 -30.72
N ARG A 189 0.55 7.59 -32.03
CA ARG A 189 0.64 8.87 -32.75
C ARG A 189 -0.62 9.73 -32.57
N TYR A 190 -1.67 9.14 -32.00
CA TYR A 190 -2.97 9.78 -31.85
C TYR A 190 -3.11 10.48 -30.50
N PRO A 191 -3.76 11.65 -30.46
CA PRO A 191 -3.97 12.37 -29.21
C PRO A 191 -4.85 11.59 -28.24
N ALA A 192 -4.61 11.78 -26.96
CA ALA A 192 -5.49 11.27 -25.91
C ALA A 192 -6.61 12.28 -25.62
N ALA A 193 -7.76 11.79 -25.16
CA ALA A 193 -8.84 12.57 -24.58
C ALA A 193 -8.87 12.38 -23.08
N ASP A 194 -8.84 13.46 -22.31
CA ASP A 194 -8.94 13.45 -20.86
C ASP A 194 -10.40 13.73 -20.44
N VAL A 195 -10.95 12.89 -19.55
CA VAL A 195 -12.31 13.00 -19.01
C VAL A 195 -12.23 12.98 -17.50
N ASP A 196 -12.72 14.05 -16.86
CA ASP A 196 -12.82 14.15 -15.41
C ASP A 196 -14.24 13.78 -14.96
N LEU A 197 -14.34 12.87 -13.99
CA LEU A 197 -15.59 12.41 -13.41
C LEU A 197 -15.50 12.47 -11.88
N ALA A 198 -16.47 13.13 -11.25
CA ALA A 198 -16.59 13.17 -9.80
C ALA A 198 -17.86 12.42 -9.36
N PHE A 199 -17.68 11.42 -8.52
CA PHE A 199 -18.76 10.58 -8.01
C PHE A 199 -19.00 10.82 -6.52
N ASN A 200 -20.23 11.13 -6.13
CA ASN A 200 -20.65 11.13 -4.75
C ASN A 200 -21.01 9.69 -4.35
N VAL A 201 -20.23 9.11 -3.43
CA VAL A 201 -20.38 7.73 -2.95
C VAL A 201 -20.52 7.69 -1.43
N ALA A 202 -21.08 6.59 -0.89
CA ALA A 202 -21.07 6.34 0.54
C ALA A 202 -19.63 6.09 1.05
N ASP A 203 -19.35 6.42 2.30
CA ASP A 203 -18.00 6.30 2.88
C ASP A 203 -17.51 4.85 2.96
N GLU A 204 -18.43 3.88 3.02
CA GLU A 204 -18.14 2.44 3.05
C GLU A 204 -17.64 1.91 1.70
N VAL A 205 -17.98 2.58 0.59
CA VAL A 205 -17.57 2.15 -0.75
C VAL A 205 -16.07 2.36 -0.91
N ALA A 206 -15.33 1.28 -1.12
CA ALA A 206 -13.89 1.37 -1.31
C ALA A 206 -13.56 2.09 -2.62
N THR A 207 -12.66 3.09 -2.56
CA THR A 207 -12.21 3.84 -3.75
C THR A 207 -11.66 2.92 -4.85
N GLY A 208 -10.98 1.82 -4.44
CA GLY A 208 -10.44 0.82 -5.37
C GLY A 208 -11.52 0.06 -6.14
N GLU A 209 -12.69 -0.18 -5.56
CA GLU A 209 -13.82 -0.83 -6.24
C GLU A 209 -14.39 0.07 -7.33
N VAL A 210 -14.55 1.37 -7.03
CA VAL A 210 -14.98 2.35 -8.03
C VAL A 210 -13.97 2.43 -9.17
N ALA A 211 -12.67 2.50 -8.85
CA ALA A 211 -11.60 2.52 -9.85
C ALA A 211 -11.58 1.25 -10.71
N ALA A 212 -11.80 0.08 -10.12
CA ALA A 212 -11.89 -1.19 -10.84
C ALA A 212 -13.09 -1.21 -11.81
N THR A 213 -14.26 -0.74 -11.38
CA THR A 213 -15.44 -0.61 -12.23
C THR A 213 -15.18 0.31 -13.41
N ILE A 214 -14.59 1.49 -13.17
CA ILE A 214 -14.21 2.43 -14.23
C ILE A 214 -13.27 1.76 -15.24
N SER A 215 -12.23 1.10 -14.75
CA SER A 215 -11.20 0.46 -15.60
C SER A 215 -11.79 -0.65 -16.45
N THR A 216 -12.66 -1.49 -15.88
CA THR A 216 -13.33 -2.58 -16.60
C THR A 216 -14.23 -2.05 -17.71
N VAL A 217 -15.01 -0.99 -17.44
CA VAL A 217 -15.98 -0.44 -18.39
C VAL A 217 -15.31 0.36 -19.50
N ALA A 218 -14.26 1.12 -19.19
CA ALA A 218 -13.51 1.88 -20.18
C ALA A 218 -12.65 0.97 -21.07
N GLY A 219 -12.22 -0.19 -20.53
CA GLY A 219 -11.57 -1.26 -21.29
C GLY A 219 -10.27 -0.83 -21.97
N SER A 220 -10.04 -1.29 -23.19
CA SER A 220 -8.79 -1.06 -23.97
C SER A 220 -8.56 0.40 -24.35
N LEU A 221 -9.57 1.24 -24.29
CA LEU A 221 -9.42 2.68 -24.54
C LEU A 221 -8.82 3.44 -23.36
N LEU A 222 -8.81 2.85 -22.15
CA LEU A 222 -8.25 3.49 -20.98
C LEU A 222 -6.72 3.39 -20.97
N GLU A 223 -6.05 4.51 -21.23
CA GLU A 223 -4.59 4.59 -21.12
C GLU A 223 -4.14 4.73 -19.65
N SER A 224 -4.85 5.56 -18.87
CA SER A 224 -4.59 5.73 -17.43
C SER A 224 -5.84 6.19 -16.69
N LEU A 225 -5.90 5.83 -15.41
CA LEU A 225 -6.91 6.28 -14.46
C LEU A 225 -6.20 6.85 -13.23
N ALA A 226 -6.57 8.04 -12.80
CA ALA A 226 -6.02 8.67 -11.61
C ALA A 226 -7.13 9.22 -10.73
N LEU A 227 -7.14 8.83 -9.45
CA LEU A 227 -7.88 9.56 -8.43
C LEU A 227 -7.07 10.81 -8.10
N PHE A 228 -7.62 11.99 -8.33
CA PHE A 228 -6.89 13.24 -8.11
C PHE A 228 -7.46 14.08 -6.96
N ASP A 229 -8.71 13.80 -6.53
CA ASP A 229 -9.31 14.50 -5.40
C ASP A 229 -10.29 13.61 -4.62
N ILE A 230 -10.32 13.78 -3.30
CA ILE A 230 -11.33 13.23 -2.39
C ILE A 230 -11.86 14.37 -1.54
N TRP A 231 -13.12 14.71 -1.72
CA TRP A 231 -13.72 15.83 -1.04
C TRP A 231 -14.90 15.40 -0.15
N ARG A 232 -14.97 15.99 1.05
CA ARG A 232 -16.06 15.80 2.00
C ARG A 232 -16.62 17.15 2.37
N ASP A 233 -17.93 17.24 2.31
CA ASP A 233 -18.65 18.43 2.66
C ASP A 233 -20.08 18.08 3.08
N ALA A 234 -20.68 18.87 3.98
CA ALA A 234 -22.04 18.63 4.46
C ALA A 234 -23.09 18.62 3.32
N SER A 235 -22.82 19.31 2.20
CA SER A 235 -23.69 19.32 1.02
C SER A 235 -23.78 17.98 0.29
N LEU A 236 -22.86 17.05 0.52
CA LEU A 236 -22.87 15.71 -0.07
C LEU A 236 -23.79 14.73 0.66
N GLY A 237 -24.26 15.10 1.86
CA GLY A 237 -24.98 14.24 2.79
C GLY A 237 -24.06 13.58 3.82
N GLU A 238 -24.63 13.18 4.95
CA GLU A 238 -23.91 12.48 6.02
C GLU A 238 -23.42 11.12 5.55
N GLY A 239 -22.19 10.73 5.92
CA GLY A 239 -21.57 9.46 5.53
C GLY A 239 -21.26 9.35 4.04
N ARG A 240 -21.07 10.47 3.34
CA ARG A 240 -20.75 10.49 1.92
C ARG A 240 -19.52 11.32 1.60
N ARG A 241 -18.87 10.96 0.48
CA ARG A 241 -17.70 11.67 -0.06
C ARG A 241 -17.72 11.72 -1.58
N SER A 242 -17.07 12.72 -2.14
CA SER A 242 -16.85 12.85 -3.59
C SER A 242 -15.48 12.28 -3.94
N LEU A 243 -15.44 11.39 -4.93
CA LEU A 243 -14.23 10.83 -5.50
C LEU A 243 -14.07 11.37 -6.92
N ALA A 244 -13.01 12.12 -7.20
CA ALA A 244 -12.75 12.69 -8.51
C ALA A 244 -11.66 11.91 -9.24
N PHE A 245 -12.03 11.34 -10.39
CA PHE A 245 -11.16 10.55 -11.24
C PHE A 245 -10.91 11.26 -12.56
N ARG A 246 -9.64 11.21 -13.01
CA ARG A 246 -9.23 11.56 -14.37
C ARG A 246 -9.03 10.28 -15.17
N LEU A 247 -9.78 10.13 -16.24
CA LEU A 247 -9.65 9.08 -17.22
C LEU A 247 -8.92 9.63 -18.43
N ARG A 248 -7.81 9.02 -18.80
CA ARG A 248 -7.13 9.31 -20.06
C ARG A 248 -7.45 8.22 -21.05
N LEU A 249 -8.17 8.60 -22.10
CA LEU A 249 -8.65 7.68 -23.13
C LEU A 249 -7.81 7.85 -24.39
N ARG A 250 -7.40 6.75 -25.01
CA ARG A 250 -6.63 6.74 -26.26
C ARG A 250 -6.92 5.47 -27.06
N SER A 251 -6.99 5.60 -28.38
CA SER A 251 -6.92 4.48 -29.29
C SER A 251 -5.50 4.31 -29.84
N ALA A 252 -5.07 3.07 -30.05
CA ALA A 252 -3.81 2.76 -30.72
C ALA A 252 -3.88 2.97 -32.24
N GLU A 253 -5.08 2.98 -32.83
CA GLU A 253 -5.30 2.91 -34.27
C GLU A 253 -5.74 4.23 -34.90
N ARG A 254 -6.40 5.11 -34.14
CA ARG A 254 -6.96 6.38 -34.63
C ARG A 254 -7.23 7.38 -33.53
N THR A 255 -7.48 8.63 -33.90
CA THR A 255 -8.03 9.63 -32.98
C THR A 255 -9.45 9.26 -32.57
N LEU A 256 -9.77 9.35 -31.28
CA LEU A 256 -11.13 9.15 -30.77
C LEU A 256 -12.01 10.35 -31.16
N THR A 257 -13.25 10.07 -31.55
CA THR A 257 -14.24 11.10 -31.79
C THR A 257 -14.89 11.56 -30.48
N ASP A 258 -15.48 12.75 -30.44
CA ASP A 258 -16.18 13.25 -29.27
C ASP A 258 -17.36 12.34 -28.88
N GLU A 259 -18.02 11.72 -29.86
CA GLU A 259 -19.12 10.78 -29.64
C GLU A 259 -18.64 9.50 -28.94
N GLU A 260 -17.47 8.99 -29.30
CA GLU A 260 -16.89 7.81 -28.66
C GLU A 260 -16.48 8.09 -27.22
N VAL A 261 -15.85 9.24 -26.99
CA VAL A 261 -15.51 9.72 -25.63
C VAL A 261 -16.77 9.88 -24.78
N ALA A 262 -17.81 10.51 -25.33
CA ALA A 262 -19.10 10.68 -24.65
C ALA A 262 -19.75 9.33 -24.35
N HIS A 263 -19.67 8.37 -25.26
CA HIS A 263 -20.22 7.03 -25.07
C HIS A 263 -19.50 6.27 -23.92
N VAL A 264 -18.17 6.31 -23.89
CA VAL A 264 -17.38 5.72 -22.78
C VAL A 264 -17.75 6.39 -21.46
N ARG A 265 -17.84 7.73 -21.44
CA ARG A 265 -18.26 8.50 -20.26
C ARG A 265 -19.61 8.04 -19.74
N GLN A 266 -20.62 7.93 -20.62
CA GLN A 266 -21.98 7.52 -20.25
C GLN A 266 -21.99 6.10 -19.66
N ARG A 267 -21.30 5.16 -20.29
CA ARG A 267 -21.20 3.78 -19.79
C ARG A 267 -20.55 3.72 -18.42
N VAL A 268 -19.44 4.45 -18.22
CA VAL A 268 -18.75 4.52 -16.93
C VAL A 268 -19.67 5.08 -15.86
N VAL A 269 -20.34 6.20 -16.13
CA VAL A 269 -21.28 6.81 -15.17
C VAL A 269 -22.42 5.84 -14.82
N ALA A 270 -23.03 5.21 -15.80
CA ALA A 270 -24.13 4.26 -15.57
C ALA A 270 -23.66 3.05 -14.73
N SER A 271 -22.50 2.49 -15.06
CA SER A 271 -21.98 1.31 -14.35
C SER A 271 -21.56 1.61 -12.92
N VAL A 272 -20.87 2.73 -12.69
CA VAL A 272 -20.49 3.16 -11.34
C VAL A 272 -21.71 3.47 -10.49
N SER A 273 -22.74 4.13 -11.07
CA SER A 273 -23.98 4.39 -10.36
C SER A 273 -24.72 3.11 -10.00
N ALA A 274 -24.80 2.16 -10.91
CA ALA A 274 -25.48 0.88 -10.69
C ALA A 274 -24.76 -0.01 -9.67
N ALA A 275 -23.42 -0.07 -9.73
CA ALA A 275 -22.64 -0.96 -8.87
C ALA A 275 -22.44 -0.41 -7.44
N HIS A 276 -22.37 0.90 -7.28
CA HIS A 276 -21.94 1.53 -6.01
C HIS A 276 -22.95 2.53 -5.45
N GLY A 277 -24.15 2.64 -6.03
CA GLY A 277 -25.14 3.65 -5.60
C GLY A 277 -24.61 5.10 -5.70
N ALA A 278 -23.66 5.31 -6.62
CA ALA A 278 -22.99 6.58 -6.80
C ALA A 278 -23.84 7.56 -7.63
N THR A 279 -23.70 8.86 -7.35
CA THR A 279 -24.28 9.90 -8.20
C THR A 279 -23.17 10.76 -8.80
N LEU A 280 -23.28 11.08 -10.10
CA LEU A 280 -22.33 11.98 -10.76
C LEU A 280 -22.52 13.40 -10.20
N ARG A 281 -21.41 14.05 -9.83
CA ARG A 281 -21.41 15.42 -9.33
C ARG A 281 -21.09 16.38 -10.48
N GLY A 282 -21.98 17.34 -10.71
CA GLY A 282 -21.78 18.40 -11.72
C GLY A 282 -21.77 17.85 -13.14
N GLY A 283 -22.96 17.53 -13.66
CA GLY A 283 -23.23 17.37 -15.08
C GLY A 283 -23.83 18.64 -15.64
#